data_c6db4110b8548b64572e9515a955534b
#
_entry.id   c6db4110b8548b64572e9515a955534b
#
_cell.length_a   1.000
_cell.length_b   1.000
_cell.length_c   1.000
_cell.angle_alpha   90.00
_cell.angle_beta   90.00
_cell.angle_gamma   90.00
#
_symmetry.space_group_name_H-M   'P 1'
#
loop_
_entity.id
_entity.type
_entity.pdbx_description
1 polymer ?
#
loop_
_entity_poly.entity_id
_entity_poly.type
_entity_poly.pdbx_seq_one_letter_code
_entity_poly.pdbx_strand_id
1 'polypeptide(L)'
;MRITTIGATATAVAVLASPITSAPAPAPAPAPAVPAASVVSKPAKAASVHGEARISYIESVHDDIRFTIHAEQTPFTRPMPPTAPEGLSTDARGTLKFSHSRGEVTGWAEATVDCLVTSGRTATMTAVVTKSNVEEPGARLGISVQQGGKGEPDRLGFSWGVVNVDPENVDENGQLVRPQAGSCMAPAPFTTVIKGGYKVIHAEITKSPTQPEPAPHHS
;
A
#
# COMPACT_ATOMS: atom_id res chain seq x y z
N MET A 1 27.58 48.20 -15.18
CA MET A 1 27.96 47.11 -16.06
C MET A 1 27.05 47.16 -17.27
N ARG A 2 27.56 47.49 -18.45
CA ARG A 2 26.77 47.79 -19.67
C ARG A 2 26.53 46.47 -20.43
N ILE A 3 25.28 46.21 -20.81
CA ILE A 3 24.88 45.08 -21.65
C ILE A 3 24.72 45.61 -23.08
N THR A 4 25.48 45.05 -24.00
CA THR A 4 25.47 45.40 -25.41
C THR A 4 24.53 44.44 -26.15
N THR A 5 23.53 44.99 -26.82
CA THR A 5 22.59 44.28 -27.69
C THR A 5 23.17 44.14 -29.08
N ILE A 6 23.25 42.92 -29.60
CA ILE A 6 23.64 42.64 -30.99
C ILE A 6 22.37 42.30 -31.79
N GLY A 7 22.04 43.11 -32.75
CA GLY A 7 20.95 42.89 -33.69
C GLY A 7 21.38 41.96 -34.83
N ALA A 8 20.55 40.99 -35.18
CA ALA A 8 20.70 40.13 -36.34
C ALA A 8 19.62 40.48 -37.37
N THR A 9 20.03 40.92 -38.53
CA THR A 9 19.21 41.19 -39.74
C THR A 9 18.92 39.88 -40.45
N ALA A 10 17.65 39.53 -40.63
CA ALA A 10 17.22 38.38 -41.41
C ALA A 10 16.83 38.83 -42.82
N THR A 11 17.48 38.26 -43.81
CA THR A 11 17.18 38.49 -45.28
C THR A 11 16.11 37.44 -45.66
N ALA A 12 14.98 37.95 -46.17
CA ALA A 12 13.89 37.07 -46.65
C ALA A 12 14.14 36.74 -48.13
N VAL A 13 14.22 35.45 -48.46
CA VAL A 13 14.22 34.96 -49.87
C VAL A 13 12.81 34.47 -50.18
N ALA A 14 12.15 35.11 -51.12
CA ALA A 14 10.85 34.70 -51.62
C ALA A 14 11.01 33.59 -52.68
N VAL A 15 10.49 32.41 -52.39
CA VAL A 15 10.39 31.30 -53.35
C VAL A 15 8.93 31.23 -53.83
N LEU A 16 8.78 31.48 -55.16
CA LEU A 16 7.51 31.35 -55.89
C LEU A 16 7.21 29.84 -56.07
N ALA A 17 6.25 29.29 -55.35
CA ALA A 17 5.76 27.93 -55.53
C ALA A 17 4.50 27.94 -56.40
N SER A 18 4.53 27.21 -57.51
CA SER A 18 3.38 26.97 -58.40
C SER A 18 2.43 25.94 -57.73
N PRO A 19 1.10 26.10 -57.87
CA PRO A 19 0.17 25.15 -57.31
C PRO A 19 0.09 23.87 -58.17
N ILE A 20 0.46 22.74 -57.61
CA ILE A 20 0.17 21.42 -58.18
C ILE A 20 -1.20 20.99 -57.66
N THR A 21 -2.18 20.97 -58.57
CA THR A 21 -3.53 20.47 -58.27
C THR A 21 -3.50 18.94 -58.26
N SER A 22 -3.42 18.34 -57.09
CA SER A 22 -3.55 16.88 -56.90
C SER A 22 -5.02 16.52 -56.76
N ALA A 23 -5.52 15.63 -57.59
CA ALA A 23 -6.85 15.06 -57.45
C ALA A 23 -6.95 14.21 -56.16
N PRO A 24 -8.09 14.21 -55.42
CA PRO A 24 -8.24 13.40 -54.23
C PRO A 24 -8.29 11.92 -54.59
N ALA A 25 -7.48 11.12 -53.91
CA ALA A 25 -7.51 9.68 -54.02
C ALA A 25 -8.82 9.13 -53.36
N PRO A 26 -9.42 8.06 -53.92
CA PRO A 26 -10.62 7.49 -53.35
C PRO A 26 -10.33 6.97 -51.94
N ALA A 27 -11.26 7.24 -51.00
CA ALA A 27 -11.17 6.79 -49.62
C ALA A 27 -11.12 5.25 -49.54
N PRO A 28 -10.25 4.65 -48.72
CA PRO A 28 -10.26 3.18 -48.52
C PRO A 28 -11.57 2.74 -47.87
N ALA A 29 -12.10 1.64 -48.34
CA ALA A 29 -13.31 1.04 -47.79
C ALA A 29 -13.10 0.66 -46.32
N PRO A 30 -14.13 0.82 -45.46
CA PRO A 30 -14.02 0.44 -44.06
C PRO A 30 -13.75 -1.09 -43.92
N ALA A 31 -12.67 -1.41 -43.18
CA ALA A 31 -12.35 -2.80 -42.86
C ALA A 31 -13.47 -3.40 -42.01
N PRO A 32 -13.81 -4.69 -42.19
CA PRO A 32 -14.82 -5.36 -41.40
C PRO A 32 -14.43 -5.33 -39.92
N ALA A 33 -15.34 -4.86 -39.07
CA ALA A 33 -15.15 -4.85 -37.63
C ALA A 33 -15.05 -6.30 -37.14
N VAL A 34 -13.88 -6.70 -36.68
CA VAL A 34 -13.68 -7.96 -35.99
C VAL A 34 -14.38 -7.85 -34.64
N PRO A 35 -15.34 -8.74 -34.29
CA PRO A 35 -15.94 -8.67 -32.96
C PRO A 35 -14.85 -8.90 -31.91
N ALA A 36 -14.69 -7.92 -31.01
CA ALA A 36 -13.80 -8.06 -29.87
C ALA A 36 -14.32 -9.24 -29.01
N ALA A 37 -13.59 -10.35 -29.03
CA ALA A 37 -13.86 -11.44 -28.12
C ALA A 37 -13.72 -10.92 -26.69
N SER A 38 -14.84 -10.88 -25.96
CA SER A 38 -14.83 -10.58 -24.53
C SER A 38 -14.05 -11.67 -23.82
N VAL A 39 -12.79 -11.39 -23.50
CA VAL A 39 -11.98 -12.24 -22.64
C VAL A 39 -12.60 -12.15 -21.24
N VAL A 40 -13.40 -13.16 -20.87
CA VAL A 40 -13.86 -13.33 -19.50
C VAL A 40 -12.60 -13.65 -18.67
N SER A 41 -11.97 -12.61 -18.17
CA SER A 41 -10.84 -12.73 -17.24
C SER A 41 -11.36 -13.39 -15.97
N LYS A 42 -10.75 -14.50 -15.56
CA LYS A 42 -10.98 -15.07 -14.23
C LYS A 42 -10.77 -13.94 -13.21
N PRO A 43 -11.68 -13.75 -12.23
CA PRO A 43 -11.54 -12.67 -11.26
C PRO A 43 -10.15 -12.77 -10.61
N ALA A 44 -9.42 -11.67 -10.67
CA ALA A 44 -8.10 -11.57 -10.05
C ALA A 44 -8.25 -11.86 -8.54
N LYS A 45 -7.36 -12.68 -8.00
CA LYS A 45 -7.39 -13.02 -6.58
C LYS A 45 -7.04 -11.76 -5.78
N ALA A 46 -7.89 -11.38 -4.81
CA ALA A 46 -7.60 -10.25 -3.94
C ALA A 46 -6.33 -10.47 -3.12
N ALA A 47 -5.59 -9.39 -2.86
CA ALA A 47 -4.46 -9.45 -1.96
C ALA A 47 -4.92 -9.87 -0.55
N SER A 48 -4.18 -10.77 0.08
CA SER A 48 -4.55 -11.24 1.42
C SER A 48 -3.37 -11.74 2.24
N VAL A 49 -3.54 -11.73 3.57
CA VAL A 49 -2.61 -12.31 4.54
C VAL A 49 -3.40 -13.14 5.55
N HIS A 50 -2.97 -14.38 5.74
CA HIS A 50 -3.60 -15.28 6.70
C HIS A 50 -2.52 -16.07 7.45
N GLY A 51 -2.72 -16.26 8.74
CA GLY A 51 -1.88 -17.14 9.54
C GLY A 51 -1.86 -16.78 11.00
N GLU A 52 -1.20 -17.65 11.74
CA GLU A 52 -0.88 -17.48 13.15
C GLU A 52 0.58 -17.80 13.37
N ALA A 53 1.26 -16.97 14.15
CA ALA A 53 2.67 -17.15 14.44
C ALA A 53 3.03 -16.74 15.86
N ARG A 54 3.99 -17.47 16.43
CA ARG A 54 4.78 -17.04 17.57
C ARG A 54 6.09 -16.46 17.06
N ILE A 55 6.48 -15.32 17.60
CA ILE A 55 7.72 -14.64 17.22
C ILE A 55 8.77 -14.70 18.32
N SER A 56 10.04 -14.58 17.93
CA SER A 56 11.16 -14.24 18.82
C SER A 56 11.45 -12.74 18.68
N TYR A 57 11.40 -12.03 19.80
CA TYR A 57 11.70 -10.61 19.89
C TYR A 57 12.84 -10.37 20.86
N ILE A 58 13.88 -9.65 20.43
CA ILE A 58 15.14 -9.54 21.18
C ILE A 58 14.98 -8.90 22.56
N GLU A 59 14.04 -7.94 22.69
CA GLU A 59 13.75 -7.28 23.96
C GLU A 59 12.93 -8.15 24.92
N SER A 60 12.44 -9.32 24.46
CA SER A 60 11.53 -10.20 25.19
C SER A 60 11.70 -11.66 24.79
N VAL A 61 12.94 -12.15 24.75
CA VAL A 61 13.32 -13.48 24.22
C VAL A 61 12.66 -14.65 24.93
N HIS A 62 12.25 -14.47 26.20
CA HIS A 62 11.61 -15.52 27.01
C HIS A 62 10.08 -15.43 27.01
N ASP A 63 9.51 -14.38 26.42
CA ASP A 63 8.08 -14.15 26.43
C ASP A 63 7.37 -14.97 25.32
N ASP A 64 6.09 -15.25 25.53
CA ASP A 64 5.24 -15.86 24.49
C ASP A 64 4.48 -14.75 23.76
N ILE A 65 4.95 -14.41 22.55
CA ILE A 65 4.37 -13.35 21.74
C ILE A 65 3.75 -13.97 20.48
N ARG A 66 2.44 -13.79 20.30
CA ARG A 66 1.67 -14.39 19.21
C ARG A 66 0.86 -13.36 18.46
N PHE A 67 0.74 -13.58 17.15
CA PHE A 67 -0.10 -12.79 16.24
C PHE A 67 -0.95 -13.72 15.39
N THR A 68 -2.24 -13.44 15.30
CA THR A 68 -3.17 -14.07 14.37
C THR A 68 -3.68 -13.02 13.41
N ILE A 69 -3.55 -13.25 12.12
CA ILE A 69 -3.89 -12.30 11.05
C ILE A 69 -4.83 -12.97 10.06
N HIS A 70 -5.96 -12.31 9.79
CA HIS A 70 -6.86 -12.60 8.67
C HIS A 70 -7.19 -11.27 7.99
N ALA A 71 -6.53 -10.96 6.88
CA ALA A 71 -6.70 -9.70 6.17
C ALA A 71 -6.92 -9.95 4.68
N GLU A 72 -7.86 -9.22 4.09
CA GLU A 72 -8.18 -9.24 2.67
C GLU A 72 -8.37 -7.82 2.17
N GLN A 73 -7.74 -7.48 1.05
CA GLN A 73 -7.91 -6.19 0.39
C GLN A 73 -9.30 -6.10 -0.23
N THR A 74 -9.98 -4.97 0.00
CA THR A 74 -11.31 -4.64 -0.52
C THR A 74 -11.29 -3.21 -1.07
N PRO A 75 -10.69 -2.98 -2.24
CA PRO A 75 -10.48 -1.63 -2.77
C PRO A 75 -11.78 -0.83 -2.85
N PHE A 76 -11.70 0.46 -2.49
CA PHE A 76 -12.77 1.45 -2.60
C PHE A 76 -14.06 1.09 -1.84
N THR A 77 -13.93 0.50 -0.65
CA THR A 77 -15.08 0.09 0.18
C THR A 77 -15.30 0.94 1.42
N ARG A 78 -14.40 1.89 1.72
CA ARG A 78 -14.45 2.73 2.93
C ARG A 78 -14.35 4.22 2.58
N PRO A 79 -15.43 4.86 2.15
CA PRO A 79 -15.45 6.29 1.83
C PRO A 79 -14.98 7.14 3.01
N MET A 80 -14.12 8.13 2.74
CA MET A 80 -13.59 9.09 3.71
C MET A 80 -13.71 10.53 3.14
N PRO A 81 -14.91 11.10 3.07
CA PRO A 81 -15.09 12.48 2.62
C PRO A 81 -14.41 13.49 3.57
N PRO A 82 -13.84 14.59 3.08
CA PRO A 82 -13.73 14.97 1.66
C PRO A 82 -12.50 14.36 0.96
N THR A 83 -11.59 13.72 1.68
CA THR A 83 -10.24 13.35 1.20
C THR A 83 -10.25 12.17 0.22
N ALA A 84 -11.07 11.16 0.50
CA ALA A 84 -11.22 9.97 -0.34
C ALA A 84 -12.69 9.53 -0.38
N PRO A 85 -13.55 10.24 -1.13
CA PRO A 85 -14.99 10.00 -1.14
C PRO A 85 -15.37 8.62 -1.67
N GLU A 86 -14.51 7.98 -2.45
CA GLU A 86 -14.69 6.63 -2.98
C GLU A 86 -14.01 5.54 -2.14
N GLY A 87 -13.29 5.92 -1.09
CA GLY A 87 -12.38 5.02 -0.38
C GLY A 87 -10.99 4.98 -1.02
N LEU A 88 -10.16 4.08 -0.54
CA LEU A 88 -8.79 3.90 -1.00
C LEU A 88 -8.61 2.57 -1.73
N SER A 89 -7.69 2.53 -2.68
CA SER A 89 -7.27 1.28 -3.34
C SER A 89 -6.68 0.26 -2.36
N THR A 90 -6.28 0.71 -1.18
CA THR A 90 -5.69 -0.09 -0.11
C THR A 90 -6.66 -0.47 0.99
N ASP A 91 -7.94 -0.09 0.86
CA ASP A 91 -8.97 -0.50 1.82
C ASP A 91 -8.96 -2.00 2.01
N ALA A 92 -9.15 -2.42 3.24
CA ALA A 92 -9.11 -3.83 3.61
C ALA A 92 -10.11 -4.14 4.72
N ARG A 93 -10.37 -5.42 4.89
CA ARG A 93 -11.18 -5.98 5.98
C ARG A 93 -10.45 -7.15 6.62
N GLY A 94 -10.89 -7.49 7.81
CA GLY A 94 -10.38 -8.66 8.51
C GLY A 94 -10.07 -8.38 9.97
N THR A 95 -9.31 -9.27 10.58
CA THR A 95 -8.99 -9.23 12.01
C THR A 95 -7.50 -9.39 12.23
N LEU A 96 -7.01 -8.65 13.21
CA LEU A 96 -5.71 -8.82 13.82
C LEU A 96 -5.93 -9.12 15.31
N LYS A 97 -5.25 -10.15 15.82
CA LYS A 97 -5.16 -10.42 17.25
C LYS A 97 -3.70 -10.54 17.63
N PHE A 98 -3.32 -10.00 18.78
CA PHE A 98 -2.04 -10.31 19.37
C PHE A 98 -2.17 -10.64 20.85
N SER A 99 -1.20 -11.39 21.36
CA SER A 99 -0.98 -11.60 22.80
C SER A 99 0.51 -11.59 23.11
N HIS A 100 0.85 -11.03 24.26
CA HIS A 100 2.20 -11.01 24.80
C HIS A 100 2.14 -11.45 26.26
N SER A 101 2.63 -12.66 26.54
CA SER A 101 2.63 -13.23 27.88
C SER A 101 4.05 -13.21 28.45
N ARG A 102 4.17 -12.67 29.67
CA ARG A 102 5.38 -12.68 30.48
C ARG A 102 5.02 -13.23 31.87
N GLY A 103 5.43 -14.47 32.16
CA GLY A 103 5.00 -15.17 33.36
C GLY A 103 3.48 -15.30 33.39
N GLU A 104 2.85 -14.82 34.46
CA GLU A 104 1.39 -14.86 34.64
C GLU A 104 0.64 -13.68 34.02
N VAL A 105 1.36 -12.69 33.51
CA VAL A 105 0.75 -11.47 32.93
C VAL A 105 0.65 -11.63 31.42
N THR A 106 -0.54 -11.38 30.88
CA THR A 106 -0.79 -11.37 29.43
C THR A 106 -1.44 -10.06 28.99
N GLY A 107 -0.72 -9.33 28.14
CA GLY A 107 -1.28 -8.24 27.36
C GLY A 107 -1.86 -8.79 26.05
N TRP A 108 -3.01 -8.27 25.63
CA TRP A 108 -3.66 -8.69 24.38
C TRP A 108 -4.47 -7.58 23.74
N ALA A 109 -4.68 -7.69 22.44
CA ALA A 109 -5.66 -6.89 21.71
C ALA A 109 -6.30 -7.64 20.56
N GLU A 110 -7.52 -7.23 20.25
CA GLU A 110 -8.24 -7.54 19.01
C GLU A 110 -8.46 -6.25 18.23
N ALA A 111 -8.25 -6.29 16.92
CA ALA A 111 -8.34 -5.14 16.05
C ALA A 111 -8.98 -5.51 14.71
N THR A 112 -9.65 -4.54 14.09
CA THR A 112 -10.20 -4.67 12.73
C THR A 112 -9.23 -4.09 11.72
N VAL A 113 -8.87 -4.88 10.71
CA VAL A 113 -7.99 -4.44 9.62
C VAL A 113 -8.67 -3.36 8.81
N ASP A 114 -7.97 -2.27 8.54
CA ASP A 114 -8.46 -1.12 7.79
C ASP A 114 -7.66 -0.83 6.51
N CYS A 115 -6.46 -1.34 6.38
CA CYS A 115 -5.60 -1.16 5.21
C CYS A 115 -4.72 -2.38 4.99
N LEU A 116 -4.51 -2.75 3.71
CA LEU A 116 -3.58 -3.81 3.30
C LEU A 116 -2.92 -3.46 1.97
N VAL A 117 -1.59 -3.55 1.94
CA VAL A 117 -0.77 -3.49 0.73
C VAL A 117 0.13 -4.71 0.70
N THR A 118 0.30 -5.31 -0.46
CA THR A 118 1.18 -6.48 -0.65
C THR A 118 2.17 -6.23 -1.78
N SER A 119 3.36 -6.84 -1.67
CA SER A 119 4.37 -6.87 -2.73
C SER A 119 5.10 -8.20 -2.68
N GLY A 120 4.89 -9.05 -3.69
CA GLY A 120 5.42 -10.40 -3.69
C GLY A 120 5.00 -11.21 -2.46
N ARG A 121 5.94 -11.51 -1.57
CA ARG A 121 5.72 -12.25 -0.32
C ARG A 121 5.69 -11.35 0.93
N THR A 122 5.61 -10.05 0.72
CA THR A 122 5.56 -9.06 1.81
C THR A 122 4.18 -8.42 1.85
N ALA A 123 3.70 -8.16 3.05
CA ALA A 123 2.48 -7.41 3.30
C ALA A 123 2.71 -6.35 4.36
N THR A 124 2.07 -5.21 4.19
CA THR A 124 1.97 -4.15 5.20
C THR A 124 0.50 -3.84 5.41
N MET A 125 0.09 -3.77 6.65
CA MET A 125 -1.30 -3.52 7.02
C MET A 125 -1.40 -2.66 8.26
N THR A 126 -2.56 -2.05 8.44
CA THR A 126 -2.96 -1.45 9.71
C THR A 126 -4.29 -2.04 10.18
N ALA A 127 -4.48 -1.97 11.50
CA ALA A 127 -5.71 -2.40 12.14
C ALA A 127 -6.05 -1.46 13.30
N VAL A 128 -7.35 -1.19 13.48
CA VAL A 128 -7.87 -0.34 14.55
C VAL A 128 -8.35 -1.22 15.70
N VAL A 129 -7.81 -0.98 16.89
CA VAL A 129 -8.12 -1.72 18.12
C VAL A 129 -9.61 -1.60 18.45
N THR A 130 -10.23 -2.73 18.69
CA THR A 130 -11.64 -2.83 19.11
C THR A 130 -11.78 -3.27 20.56
N LYS A 131 -10.87 -4.13 21.03
CA LYS A 131 -10.82 -4.62 22.41
C LYS A 131 -9.37 -4.87 22.80
N SER A 132 -8.99 -4.52 24.02
CA SER A 132 -7.67 -4.76 24.57
C SER A 132 -7.64 -4.56 26.07
N ASN A 133 -6.60 -5.11 26.72
CA ASN A 133 -6.23 -4.79 28.10
C ASN A 133 -4.93 -3.96 28.18
N VAL A 134 -4.33 -3.59 27.05
CA VAL A 134 -3.06 -2.85 26.96
C VAL A 134 -3.07 -1.69 25.98
N GLU A 135 -4.08 -1.59 25.13
CA GLU A 135 -4.24 -0.54 24.11
C GLU A 135 -5.60 0.12 24.21
N GLU A 136 -5.70 1.41 23.92
CA GLU A 136 -6.97 2.11 23.88
C GLU A 136 -7.78 1.72 22.63
N PRO A 137 -9.09 1.47 22.75
CA PRO A 137 -9.96 1.31 21.59
C PRO A 137 -9.85 2.50 20.65
N GLY A 138 -9.74 2.24 19.34
CA GLY A 138 -9.50 3.27 18.33
C GLY A 138 -8.01 3.50 18.00
N ALA A 139 -7.08 3.02 18.83
CA ALA A 139 -5.65 3.06 18.49
C ALA A 139 -5.38 2.26 17.20
N ARG A 140 -4.52 2.80 16.32
CA ARG A 140 -4.14 2.12 15.09
C ARG A 140 -2.79 1.43 15.26
N LEU A 141 -2.77 0.15 14.96
CA LEU A 141 -1.60 -0.72 15.00
C LEU A 141 -1.10 -0.98 13.58
N GLY A 142 0.20 -0.82 13.35
CA GLY A 142 0.85 -1.16 12.09
C GLY A 142 1.57 -2.49 12.18
N ILE A 143 1.31 -3.38 11.22
CA ILE A 143 1.90 -4.72 11.12
C ILE A 143 2.50 -4.92 9.73
N SER A 144 3.70 -5.47 9.67
CA SER A 144 4.31 -5.97 8.44
C SER A 144 4.62 -7.45 8.56
N VAL A 145 4.48 -8.17 7.46
CA VAL A 145 4.77 -9.59 7.34
C VAL A 145 5.63 -9.83 6.12
N GLN A 146 6.65 -10.65 6.27
CA GLN A 146 7.40 -11.23 5.15
C GLN A 146 7.30 -12.75 5.25
N GLN A 147 6.63 -13.37 4.30
CA GLN A 147 6.62 -14.83 4.16
C GLN A 147 8.00 -15.30 3.71
N GLY A 148 8.62 -16.18 4.46
CA GLY A 148 9.95 -16.72 4.20
C GLY A 148 10.02 -17.53 2.91
N GLY A 149 11.23 -17.73 2.40
CA GLY A 149 11.53 -18.63 1.30
C GLY A 149 11.62 -20.09 1.74
N LYS A 150 12.07 -20.94 0.82
CA LYS A 150 12.32 -22.34 1.14
C LYS A 150 13.44 -22.43 2.18
N GLY A 151 13.10 -22.89 3.38
CA GLY A 151 14.06 -23.05 4.49
C GLY A 151 14.33 -21.77 5.29
N GLU A 152 13.67 -20.66 4.95
CA GLU A 152 13.77 -19.40 5.69
C GLU A 152 12.52 -19.18 6.55
N PRO A 153 12.66 -18.71 7.79
CA PRO A 153 11.50 -18.37 8.62
C PRO A 153 10.78 -17.14 8.09
N ASP A 154 9.48 -17.06 8.34
CA ASP A 154 8.74 -15.83 8.17
C ASP A 154 9.25 -14.76 9.14
N ARG A 155 8.97 -13.50 8.82
CA ARG A 155 9.29 -12.35 9.68
C ARG A 155 8.05 -11.49 9.90
N LEU A 156 8.02 -10.81 11.04
CA LEU A 156 6.94 -9.90 11.40
C LEU A 156 7.51 -8.62 12.01
N GLY A 157 6.93 -7.48 11.68
CA GLY A 157 7.17 -6.20 12.30
C GLY A 157 5.88 -5.63 12.89
N PHE A 158 6.00 -4.88 13.97
CA PHE A 158 4.85 -4.25 14.64
C PHE A 158 5.22 -2.87 15.16
N SER A 159 4.30 -1.89 15.03
CA SER A 159 4.59 -0.48 15.23
C SER A 159 4.97 -0.13 16.67
N TRP A 160 4.42 -0.81 17.66
CA TRP A 160 4.72 -0.52 19.08
C TRP A 160 6.02 -1.16 19.58
N GLY A 161 6.70 -1.98 18.76
CA GLY A 161 8.07 -2.45 19.02
C GLY A 161 9.14 -1.43 18.59
N VAL A 162 8.73 -0.33 17.97
CA VAL A 162 9.61 0.77 17.55
C VAL A 162 9.17 2.04 18.28
N VAL A 163 10.00 2.53 19.19
CA VAL A 163 9.69 3.73 19.96
C VAL A 163 10.13 4.97 19.18
N ASN A 164 9.20 5.91 18.99
CA ASN A 164 9.56 7.25 18.54
C ASN A 164 9.95 8.10 19.75
N VAL A 165 11.21 8.47 19.81
CA VAL A 165 11.81 9.27 20.89
C VAL A 165 12.02 10.75 20.50
N ASP A 166 11.40 11.20 19.41
CA ASP A 166 11.50 12.59 18.98
C ASP A 166 10.92 13.52 20.06
N PRO A 167 11.60 14.63 20.40
CA PRO A 167 11.18 15.53 21.49
C PRO A 167 9.77 16.08 21.35
N GLU A 168 9.28 16.26 20.13
CA GLU A 168 7.92 16.71 19.83
C GLU A 168 6.82 15.69 20.13
N ASN A 169 7.19 14.43 20.36
CA ASN A 169 6.25 13.35 20.69
C ASN A 169 6.13 13.14 22.21
N VAL A 170 6.15 14.20 22.99
CA VAL A 170 5.88 14.17 24.41
C VAL A 170 4.58 14.91 24.73
N ASP A 171 3.86 14.43 25.72
CA ASP A 171 2.68 15.10 26.23
C ASP A 171 3.06 16.33 27.12
N GLU A 172 2.06 17.02 27.64
CA GLU A 172 2.23 18.17 28.54
C GLU A 172 2.98 17.84 29.83
N ASN A 173 3.10 16.56 30.21
CA ASN A 173 3.83 16.07 31.37
C ASN A 173 5.24 15.59 31.03
N GLY A 174 5.67 15.71 29.76
CA GLY A 174 6.95 15.22 29.28
C GLY A 174 7.01 13.70 29.10
N GLN A 175 5.85 13.01 29.07
CA GLN A 175 5.78 11.58 28.80
C GLN A 175 5.77 11.34 27.29
N LEU A 176 6.51 10.32 26.83
CA LEU A 176 6.47 9.93 25.43
C LEU A 176 5.07 9.50 25.02
N VAL A 177 4.52 10.17 24.02
CA VAL A 177 3.27 9.78 23.38
C VAL A 177 3.58 8.78 22.31
N ARG A 178 2.94 7.60 22.38
CA ARG A 178 3.10 6.58 21.32
C ARG A 178 2.57 7.14 20.01
N PRO A 179 3.39 7.20 18.94
CA PRO A 179 2.93 7.70 17.65
C PRO A 179 1.86 6.80 17.08
N GLN A 180 0.81 7.40 16.54
CA GLN A 180 -0.23 6.67 15.82
C GLN A 180 0.32 6.22 14.45
N ALA A 181 0.09 4.98 14.10
CA ALA A 181 0.39 4.51 12.75
C ALA A 181 -0.55 5.17 11.73
N GLY A 182 -0.01 5.76 10.68
CA GLY A 182 -0.81 6.15 9.51
C GLY A 182 -1.37 4.93 8.78
N SER A 183 -2.41 5.11 7.96
CA SER A 183 -3.00 4.01 7.19
C SER A 183 -1.94 3.27 6.37
N CYS A 184 -1.90 1.96 6.44
CA CYS A 184 -0.89 1.07 5.84
C CYS A 184 0.58 1.34 6.26
N MET A 185 0.83 2.09 7.34
CA MET A 185 2.18 2.33 7.83
C MET A 185 2.56 1.29 8.89
N ALA A 186 3.68 0.59 8.65
CA ALA A 186 4.27 -0.34 9.59
C ALA A 186 5.80 -0.35 9.43
N PRO A 187 6.56 -0.70 10.48
CA PRO A 187 8.01 -0.89 10.35
C PRO A 187 8.32 -2.08 9.45
N ALA A 188 9.57 -2.19 9.00
CA ALA A 188 10.04 -3.39 8.33
C ALA A 188 9.83 -4.64 9.22
N PRO A 189 9.69 -5.85 8.65
CA PRO A 189 9.57 -7.10 9.43
C PRO A 189 10.88 -7.41 10.15
N PHE A 190 11.03 -7.02 11.42
CA PHE A 190 12.28 -7.08 12.18
C PHE A 190 12.39 -8.27 13.14
N THR A 191 11.27 -8.97 13.46
CA THR A 191 11.30 -10.17 14.31
C THR A 191 11.29 -11.44 13.49
N THR A 192 11.64 -12.57 14.11
CA THR A 192 11.66 -13.88 13.46
C THR A 192 10.49 -14.73 13.96
N VAL A 193 9.74 -15.33 13.04
CA VAL A 193 8.71 -16.33 13.36
C VAL A 193 9.41 -17.63 13.74
N ILE A 194 9.09 -18.13 14.95
CA ILE A 194 9.68 -19.37 15.50
C ILE A 194 8.68 -20.53 15.55
N LYS A 195 7.38 -20.26 15.37
CA LYS A 195 6.33 -21.27 15.27
C LYS A 195 5.14 -20.72 14.49
N GLY A 196 4.52 -21.56 13.65
CA GLY A 196 3.43 -21.15 12.77
C GLY A 196 3.96 -20.47 11.52
N GLY A 197 3.25 -19.48 10.98
CA GLY A 197 3.64 -18.72 9.81
C GLY A 197 2.47 -18.07 9.09
N TYR A 198 2.77 -17.39 7.98
CA TYR A 198 1.82 -16.61 7.21
C TYR A 198 1.80 -17.01 5.75
N LYS A 199 0.62 -16.93 5.16
CA LYS A 199 0.41 -17.00 3.72
C LYS A 199 0.09 -15.62 3.20
N VAL A 200 0.97 -15.06 2.37
CA VAL A 200 0.76 -13.82 1.64
C VAL A 200 0.33 -14.14 0.21
N ILE A 201 -0.75 -13.52 -0.23
CA ILE A 201 -1.21 -13.54 -1.61
C ILE A 201 -1.10 -12.11 -2.11
N HIS A 202 -0.25 -11.92 -3.11
CA HIS A 202 -0.06 -10.62 -3.72
C HIS A 202 -1.12 -10.35 -4.79
N ALA A 203 -1.58 -9.11 -4.84
CA ALA A 203 -2.28 -8.51 -5.98
C ALA A 203 -1.81 -7.07 -6.15
N GLU A 204 -1.77 -6.61 -7.39
CA GLU A 204 -1.47 -5.22 -7.71
C GLU A 204 -2.53 -4.27 -7.16
N ILE A 205 -2.12 -3.05 -6.84
CA ILE A 205 -3.03 -2.01 -6.38
C ILE A 205 -4.01 -1.66 -7.50
N THR A 206 -5.29 -1.77 -7.22
CA THR A 206 -6.36 -1.42 -8.15
C THR A 206 -6.41 0.09 -8.38
N LYS A 207 -6.54 0.53 -9.63
CA LYS A 207 -6.73 1.94 -9.97
C LYS A 207 -8.11 2.42 -9.51
N SER A 208 -8.20 3.72 -9.15
CA SER A 208 -9.50 4.34 -8.87
C SER A 208 -10.43 4.25 -10.07
N PRO A 209 -11.71 3.94 -9.87
CA PRO A 209 -12.72 3.94 -10.94
C PRO A 209 -12.85 5.29 -11.65
N THR A 210 -12.57 6.40 -10.95
CA THR A 210 -12.66 7.76 -11.48
C THR A 210 -11.35 8.29 -12.08
N GLN A 211 -10.24 7.56 -11.96
CA GLN A 211 -8.96 8.00 -12.51
C GLN A 211 -8.91 7.70 -14.01
N PRO A 212 -8.82 8.74 -14.88
CA PRO A 212 -8.68 8.53 -16.31
C PRO A 212 -7.42 7.72 -16.62
N GLU A 213 -7.50 6.89 -17.64
CA GLU A 213 -6.35 6.14 -18.13
C GLU A 213 -5.27 7.13 -18.62
N PRO A 214 -3.99 6.97 -18.21
CA PRO A 214 -2.93 7.83 -18.71
C PRO A 214 -2.86 7.74 -20.24
N ALA A 215 -2.73 8.88 -20.89
CA ALA A 215 -2.58 8.92 -22.35
C ALA A 215 -1.41 8.02 -22.79
N PRO A 216 -1.54 7.28 -23.92
CA PRO A 216 -0.47 6.42 -24.41
C PRO A 216 0.79 7.27 -24.65
N HIS A 217 1.90 6.86 -24.04
CA HIS A 217 3.20 7.46 -24.33
C HIS A 217 3.58 7.12 -25.76
N HIS A 218 3.52 8.12 -26.66
CA HIS A 218 4.10 8.01 -27.98
C HIS A 218 5.63 8.05 -27.82
N SER A 219 6.27 6.91 -28.05
CA SER A 219 7.73 6.75 -28.13
C SER A 219 8.24 7.14 -29.50
#